data_db9a41ca8c390368ea62ce31826980c5
#
_entry.id   db9a41ca8c390368ea62ce31826980c5
#
_cell.length_a   1.000
_cell.length_b   1.000
_cell.length_c   1.000
_cell.angle_alpha   90.00
_cell.angle_beta   90.00
_cell.angle_gamma   90.00
#
_symmetry.space_group_name_H-M   'P 1'
#
loop_
_entity.id
_entity.type
_entity.pdbx_description
1 polymer ?
#
loop_
_entity_poly.entity_id
_entity_poly.type
_entity_poly.pdbx_seq_one_letter_code
_entity_poly.pdbx_strand_id
1 'polypeptide(L)'
;MAKIENNYIRIPYAMTIHGEEEIEAVNRVLRSSTQMGVNTKKFESEIATLFGHKYGVGTNSGSSSLLLAMESFNLPPGSEVITPVLTFATTIGCIVKNNLIPVFIDSETCNKFIINVDKIEEMITPRTKAMCIPNLMGNMPN
;
A
#
# COMPACT_ATOMS: atom_id res chain seq x y z
N MET A 1 -5.22 24.20 -4.08
CA MET A 1 -5.82 24.84 -5.26
C MET A 1 -4.79 24.98 -6.35
N ALA A 2 -5.13 24.65 -7.60
CA ALA A 2 -4.25 24.90 -8.74
C ALA A 2 -4.04 26.40 -8.91
N LYS A 3 -2.79 26.85 -9.05
CA LYS A 3 -2.46 28.25 -9.35
C LYS A 3 -2.29 28.40 -10.85
N ILE A 4 -2.88 29.44 -11.43
CA ILE A 4 -2.65 29.79 -12.82
C ILE A 4 -1.46 30.76 -12.87
N GLU A 5 -0.36 30.33 -13.46
CA GLU A 5 0.83 31.15 -13.72
C GLU A 5 1.10 31.15 -15.23
N ASN A 6 1.17 32.32 -15.85
CA ASN A 6 1.50 32.46 -17.29
C ASN A 6 0.63 31.59 -18.23
N ASN A 7 -0.69 31.58 -18.06
CA ASN A 7 -1.64 30.74 -18.82
C ASN A 7 -1.50 29.21 -18.64
N TYR A 8 -0.71 28.75 -17.68
CA TYR A 8 -0.59 27.33 -17.35
C TYR A 8 -1.23 27.04 -16.00
N ILE A 9 -1.92 25.91 -15.90
CA ILE A 9 -2.44 25.40 -14.63
C ILE A 9 -1.33 24.57 -14.00
N ARG A 10 -0.79 25.03 -12.87
CA ARG A 10 0.17 24.25 -12.10
C ARG A 10 -0.57 23.17 -11.30
N ILE A 11 -0.32 21.92 -11.63
CA ILE A 11 -0.82 20.76 -10.88
C ILE A 11 0.31 20.30 -9.94
N PRO A 12 0.15 20.40 -8.61
CA PRO A 12 1.16 19.90 -7.68
C PRO A 12 1.21 18.38 -7.71
N TYR A 13 2.40 17.80 -7.52
CA TYR A 13 2.58 16.36 -7.39
C TYR A 13 1.80 15.80 -6.18
N ALA A 14 1.82 16.50 -5.07
CA ALA A 14 1.08 16.19 -3.88
C ALA A 14 0.72 17.47 -3.14
N MET A 15 -0.37 17.48 -2.41
CA MET A 15 -0.74 18.57 -1.52
C MET A 15 -1.51 18.03 -0.32
N THR A 16 -1.43 18.76 0.79
CA THR A 16 -2.24 18.50 1.96
C THR A 16 -3.67 18.95 1.70
N ILE A 17 -4.63 18.07 1.99
CA ILE A 17 -6.06 18.37 1.90
C ILE A 17 -6.65 18.08 3.29
N HIS A 18 -6.64 19.09 4.14
CA HIS A 18 -7.34 19.06 5.42
C HIS A 18 -7.99 20.43 5.65
N GLY A 19 -9.07 20.45 6.41
CA GLY A 19 -9.81 21.63 6.79
C GLY A 19 -9.88 21.82 8.30
N GLU A 20 -10.81 22.63 8.74
CA GLU A 20 -11.02 22.91 10.16
C GLU A 20 -11.43 21.68 10.95
N GLU A 21 -12.14 20.72 10.35
CA GLU A 21 -12.59 19.50 11.02
C GLU A 21 -11.40 18.64 11.49
N GLU A 22 -10.39 18.48 10.64
CA GLU A 22 -9.16 17.76 11.00
C GLU A 22 -8.33 18.52 12.04
N ILE A 23 -8.22 19.84 11.88
CA ILE A 23 -7.51 20.72 12.82
C ILE A 23 -8.16 20.60 14.23
N GLU A 24 -9.48 20.73 14.32
CA GLU A 24 -10.20 20.59 15.56
C GLU A 24 -10.07 19.17 16.18
N ALA A 25 -10.12 18.11 15.34
CA ALA A 25 -9.92 16.74 15.80
C ALA A 25 -8.54 16.56 16.44
N VAL A 26 -7.49 17.04 15.77
CA VAL A 26 -6.12 17.01 16.30
C VAL A 26 -6.01 17.82 17.59
N ASN A 27 -6.59 19.02 17.65
CA ASN A 27 -6.59 19.87 18.85
C ASN A 27 -7.27 19.17 20.04
N ARG A 28 -8.38 18.47 19.83
CA ARG A 28 -9.04 17.67 20.90
C ARG A 28 -8.11 16.58 21.42
N VAL A 29 -7.43 15.85 20.55
CA VAL A 29 -6.49 14.79 20.94
C VAL A 29 -5.31 15.36 21.73
N LEU A 30 -4.70 16.46 21.26
CA LEU A 30 -3.58 17.10 21.95
C LEU A 30 -3.93 17.59 23.36
N ARG A 31 -5.18 18.02 23.59
CA ARG A 31 -5.65 18.46 24.90
C ARG A 31 -6.08 17.32 25.82
N SER A 32 -6.26 16.10 25.30
CA SER A 32 -6.71 14.94 26.09
C SER A 32 -5.59 13.93 26.31
N SER A 33 -5.21 13.19 25.28
CA SER A 33 -4.16 12.18 25.36
C SER A 33 -3.62 11.88 23.96
N THR A 34 -2.28 11.91 23.84
CA THR A 34 -1.55 11.58 22.60
C THR A 34 -1.05 10.13 22.57
N GLN A 35 -1.37 9.34 23.61
CA GLN A 35 -1.00 7.93 23.63
C GLN A 35 -1.89 7.11 22.70
N MET A 36 -1.34 6.03 22.14
CA MET A 36 -2.12 5.05 21.39
C MET A 36 -3.24 4.49 22.30
N GLY A 37 -4.48 4.65 21.89
CA GLY A 37 -5.62 4.27 22.72
C GLY A 37 -6.94 4.25 21.96
N VAL A 38 -7.95 4.91 22.49
CA VAL A 38 -9.34 4.86 21.98
C VAL A 38 -9.45 5.25 20.51
N ASN A 39 -8.78 6.34 20.10
CA ASN A 39 -8.85 6.82 18.72
C ASN A 39 -8.20 5.84 17.73
N THR A 40 -7.05 5.26 18.11
CA THR A 40 -6.38 4.24 17.29
C THR A 40 -7.24 3.00 17.16
N LYS A 41 -7.81 2.49 18.26
CA LYS A 41 -8.71 1.32 18.23
C LYS A 41 -9.96 1.57 17.38
N LYS A 42 -10.52 2.78 17.49
CA LYS A 42 -11.68 3.17 16.67
C LYS A 42 -11.31 3.17 15.18
N PHE A 43 -10.20 3.80 14.81
CA PHE A 43 -9.68 3.81 13.44
C PHE A 43 -9.47 2.39 12.92
N GLU A 44 -8.78 1.52 13.66
CA GLU A 44 -8.55 0.13 13.28
C GLU A 44 -9.86 -0.64 13.03
N SER A 45 -10.84 -0.46 13.92
CA SER A 45 -12.15 -1.11 13.82
C SER A 45 -12.96 -0.61 12.62
N GLU A 46 -12.99 0.70 12.39
CA GLU A 46 -13.73 1.31 11.29
C GLU A 46 -13.14 0.93 9.93
N ILE A 47 -11.83 0.97 9.79
CA ILE A 47 -11.13 0.54 8.57
C ILE A 47 -11.33 -0.96 8.33
N ALA A 48 -11.19 -1.80 9.35
CA ALA A 48 -11.46 -3.22 9.23
C ALA A 48 -12.88 -3.48 8.72
N THR A 49 -13.87 -2.81 9.30
CA THR A 49 -15.28 -2.93 8.88
C THR A 49 -15.50 -2.47 7.44
N LEU A 50 -14.89 -1.34 7.04
CA LEU A 50 -14.99 -0.81 5.68
C LEU A 50 -14.52 -1.82 4.62
N PHE A 51 -13.48 -2.59 4.94
CA PHE A 51 -12.93 -3.63 4.05
C PHE A 51 -13.49 -5.05 4.32
N GLY A 52 -14.52 -5.18 5.14
CA GLY A 52 -15.13 -6.47 5.45
C GLY A 52 -14.27 -7.41 6.29
N HIS A 53 -13.30 -6.87 7.03
CA HIS A 53 -12.40 -7.63 7.90
C HIS A 53 -12.82 -7.53 9.38
N LYS A 54 -12.46 -8.55 10.14
CA LYS A 54 -12.76 -8.62 11.58
C LYS A 54 -11.81 -7.75 12.42
N TYR A 55 -10.57 -7.63 11.98
CA TYR A 55 -9.51 -6.92 12.68
C TYR A 55 -8.73 -6.00 11.74
N GLY A 56 -8.29 -4.88 12.26
CA GLY A 56 -7.35 -3.96 11.65
C GLY A 56 -6.19 -3.70 12.60
N VAL A 57 -5.01 -3.46 12.04
CA VAL A 57 -3.81 -3.10 12.80
C VAL A 57 -3.21 -1.84 12.19
N GLY A 58 -3.17 -0.77 12.96
CA GLY A 58 -2.56 0.48 12.57
C GLY A 58 -1.04 0.38 12.57
N THR A 59 -0.40 0.95 11.56
CA THR A 59 1.04 1.07 11.44
C THR A 59 1.43 2.52 11.16
N ASN A 60 2.72 2.85 11.31
CA ASN A 60 3.22 4.20 11.06
C ASN A 60 3.33 4.56 9.57
N SER A 61 3.23 3.58 8.68
CA SER A 61 3.32 3.79 7.23
C SER A 61 2.84 2.57 6.45
N GLY A 62 2.41 2.76 5.18
CA GLY A 62 2.12 1.66 4.27
C GLY A 62 3.31 0.73 4.03
N SER A 63 4.53 1.25 4.06
CA SER A 63 5.75 0.43 3.95
C SER A 63 5.90 -0.54 5.12
N SER A 64 5.61 -0.09 6.34
CA SER A 64 5.58 -0.96 7.52
C SER A 64 4.44 -1.97 7.46
N SER A 65 3.26 -1.55 6.96
CA SER A 65 2.14 -2.47 6.74
C SER A 65 2.50 -3.61 5.79
N LEU A 66 3.13 -3.29 4.65
CA LEU A 66 3.57 -4.29 3.68
C LEU A 66 4.62 -5.25 4.28
N LEU A 67 5.58 -4.72 5.04
CA LEU A 67 6.60 -5.54 5.68
C LEU A 67 5.98 -6.54 6.66
N LEU A 68 5.12 -6.07 7.56
CA LEU A 68 4.45 -6.89 8.56
C LEU A 68 3.47 -7.87 7.92
N ALA A 69 2.73 -7.48 6.89
CA ALA A 69 1.85 -8.37 6.15
C ALA A 69 2.63 -9.51 5.51
N MET A 70 3.77 -9.21 4.86
CA MET A 70 4.62 -10.24 4.26
C MET A 70 5.22 -11.17 5.32
N GLU A 71 5.69 -10.63 6.44
CA GLU A 71 6.23 -11.40 7.56
C GLU A 71 5.17 -12.33 8.18
N SER A 72 3.91 -11.88 8.26
CA SER A 72 2.80 -12.67 8.84
C SER A 72 2.48 -13.96 8.09
N PHE A 73 2.84 -14.06 6.81
CA PHE A 73 2.71 -15.30 6.04
C PHE A 73 3.69 -16.38 6.48
N ASN A 74 4.75 -16.03 7.19
CA ASN A 74 5.78 -16.95 7.68
C ASN A 74 6.25 -17.94 6.60
N LEU A 75 6.53 -17.44 5.41
CA LEU A 75 6.96 -18.24 4.27
C LEU A 75 8.41 -18.73 4.46
N PRO A 76 8.75 -19.93 4.02
CA PRO A 76 10.12 -20.40 4.04
C PRO A 76 11.07 -19.47 3.28
N PRO A 77 12.28 -19.20 3.81
CA PRO A 77 13.28 -18.42 3.07
C PRO A 77 13.54 -19.02 1.67
N GLY A 78 13.68 -18.13 0.67
CA GLY A 78 13.84 -18.53 -0.73
C GLY A 78 12.53 -18.86 -1.45
N SER A 79 11.36 -18.74 -0.78
CA SER A 79 10.07 -18.78 -1.47
C SER A 79 9.94 -17.61 -2.44
N GLU A 80 9.32 -17.85 -3.57
CA GLU A 80 9.10 -16.85 -4.62
C GLU A 80 7.78 -16.11 -4.39
N VAL A 81 7.82 -14.78 -4.62
CA VAL A 81 6.67 -13.89 -4.54
C VAL A 81 6.55 -13.12 -5.85
N ILE A 82 5.47 -13.33 -6.58
CA ILE A 82 5.19 -12.62 -7.84
C ILE A 82 4.83 -11.17 -7.54
N THR A 83 5.42 -10.24 -8.29
CA THR A 83 5.21 -8.80 -8.12
C THR A 83 5.42 -8.06 -9.44
N PRO A 84 4.72 -6.93 -9.70
CA PRO A 84 4.99 -6.15 -10.90
C PRO A 84 6.37 -5.48 -10.81
N VAL A 85 7.04 -5.34 -11.95
CA VAL A 85 8.31 -4.57 -12.04
C VAL A 85 8.08 -3.08 -11.81
N LEU A 86 6.94 -2.56 -12.26
CA LEU A 86 6.54 -1.16 -12.04
C LEU A 86 5.77 -1.04 -10.73
N THR A 87 6.47 -0.69 -9.67
CA THR A 87 5.89 -0.54 -8.34
C THR A 87 6.77 0.35 -7.46
N PHE A 88 6.27 0.72 -6.29
CA PHE A 88 7.07 1.44 -5.31
C PHE A 88 8.12 0.51 -4.67
N ALA A 89 9.31 1.05 -4.40
CA ALA A 89 10.45 0.26 -3.91
C ALA A 89 10.16 -0.58 -2.66
N THR A 90 9.26 -0.14 -1.79
CA THR A 90 8.90 -0.89 -0.57
C THR A 90 8.08 -2.14 -0.82
N THR A 91 7.41 -2.25 -1.98
CA THR A 91 6.75 -3.50 -2.41
C THR A 91 7.79 -4.61 -2.61
N ILE A 92 8.92 -4.27 -3.24
CA ILE A 92 10.05 -5.20 -3.40
C ILE A 92 10.79 -5.37 -2.08
N GLY A 93 10.96 -4.27 -1.35
CA GLY A 93 11.67 -4.25 -0.07
C GLY A 93 11.08 -5.19 0.97
N CYS A 94 9.75 -5.32 1.05
CA CYS A 94 9.12 -6.24 2.01
C CYS A 94 9.37 -7.71 1.66
N ILE A 95 9.48 -8.05 0.37
CA ILE A 95 9.81 -9.41 -0.09
C ILE A 95 11.26 -9.76 0.30
N VAL A 96 12.20 -8.91 -0.11
CA VAL A 96 13.63 -9.14 0.14
C VAL A 96 13.98 -9.16 1.64
N LYS A 97 13.37 -8.27 2.42
CA LYS A 97 13.56 -8.21 3.88
C LYS A 97 13.12 -9.48 4.62
N ASN A 98 12.14 -10.19 4.05
CA ASN A 98 11.68 -11.47 4.57
C ASN A 98 12.46 -12.68 4.01
N ASN A 99 13.62 -12.46 3.38
CA ASN A 99 14.44 -13.49 2.75
C ASN A 99 13.71 -14.26 1.64
N LEU A 100 12.75 -13.61 0.97
CA LEU A 100 11.98 -14.14 -0.15
C LEU A 100 12.55 -13.62 -1.47
N ILE A 101 12.18 -14.26 -2.57
CA ILE A 101 12.67 -13.96 -3.92
C ILE A 101 11.56 -13.27 -4.70
N PRO A 102 11.72 -12.00 -5.11
CA PRO A 102 10.76 -11.35 -5.99
C PRO A 102 10.85 -11.93 -7.40
N VAL A 103 9.70 -12.34 -7.94
CA VAL A 103 9.55 -12.76 -9.33
C VAL A 103 8.81 -11.65 -10.07
N PHE A 104 9.52 -11.00 -10.98
CA PHE A 104 9.00 -9.81 -11.65
C PHE A 104 8.19 -10.15 -12.91
N ILE A 105 7.04 -9.51 -13.02
CA ILE A 105 6.21 -9.51 -14.23
C ILE A 105 6.10 -8.08 -14.73
N ASP A 106 6.25 -7.91 -16.04
CA ASP A 106 6.12 -6.60 -16.67
C ASP A 106 4.68 -6.09 -16.64
N SER A 107 4.51 -4.81 -16.90
CA SER A 107 3.20 -4.20 -16.98
C SER A 107 2.52 -4.54 -18.30
N GLU A 108 1.19 -4.49 -18.32
CA GLU A 108 0.47 -4.47 -19.59
C GLU A 108 0.94 -3.32 -20.50
N THR A 109 0.98 -3.59 -21.79
CA THR A 109 1.33 -2.56 -22.77
C THR A 109 0.33 -1.41 -22.72
N CYS A 110 0.86 -0.19 -22.72
CA CYS A 110 0.16 1.08 -22.88
C CYS A 110 -0.84 1.48 -21.76
N ASN A 111 -0.38 2.40 -20.91
CA ASN A 111 -1.19 3.31 -20.09
C ASN A 111 -1.99 2.76 -18.90
N LYS A 112 -1.92 1.47 -18.58
CA LYS A 112 -2.71 0.94 -17.46
C LYS A 112 -1.94 0.84 -16.13
N PHE A 113 -0.60 0.84 -16.15
CA PHE A 113 0.25 0.69 -14.95
C PHE A 113 -0.07 -0.53 -14.08
N ILE A 114 -0.62 -1.59 -14.68
CA ILE A 114 -0.97 -2.83 -13.99
C ILE A 114 -0.09 -3.97 -14.48
N ILE A 115 0.07 -4.97 -13.64
CA ILE A 115 0.78 -6.21 -13.98
C ILE A 115 0.10 -6.91 -15.17
N ASN A 116 0.89 -7.49 -16.08
CA ASN A 116 0.35 -8.32 -17.13
C ASN A 116 -0.10 -9.67 -16.57
N VAL A 117 -1.41 -9.81 -16.36
CA VAL A 117 -2.00 -11.00 -15.72
C VAL A 117 -1.83 -12.26 -16.57
N ASP A 118 -1.75 -12.15 -17.90
CA ASP A 118 -1.56 -13.28 -18.81
C ASP A 118 -0.18 -13.94 -18.64
N LYS A 119 0.75 -13.22 -18.00
CA LYS A 119 2.10 -13.70 -17.72
C LYS A 119 2.27 -14.35 -16.35
N ILE A 120 1.24 -14.30 -15.50
CA ILE A 120 1.35 -14.80 -14.12
C ILE A 120 1.53 -16.32 -14.13
N GLU A 121 0.70 -17.05 -14.87
CA GLU A 121 0.69 -18.51 -14.84
C GLU A 121 2.04 -19.11 -15.29
N GLU A 122 2.66 -18.56 -16.33
CA GLU A 122 3.95 -19.03 -16.84
C GLU A 122 5.13 -18.81 -15.87
N MET A 123 4.97 -17.88 -14.92
CA MET A 123 5.98 -17.54 -13.90
C MET A 123 5.82 -18.31 -12.60
N ILE A 124 4.77 -19.11 -12.47
CA ILE A 124 4.54 -19.94 -11.28
C ILE A 124 5.47 -21.14 -11.29
N THR A 125 6.21 -21.30 -10.22
CA THR A 125 7.06 -22.47 -9.94
C THR A 125 6.63 -23.17 -8.65
N PRO A 126 7.15 -24.36 -8.31
CA PRO A 126 6.90 -24.98 -7.01
C PRO A 126 7.33 -24.14 -5.80
N ARG A 127 8.22 -23.14 -6.00
CA ARG A 127 8.67 -22.21 -4.97
C ARG A 127 7.75 -20.98 -4.84
N THR A 128 6.88 -20.71 -5.78
CA THR A 128 5.93 -19.59 -5.72
C THR A 128 4.92 -19.83 -4.62
N LYS A 129 4.85 -18.91 -3.65
CA LYS A 129 4.01 -19.04 -2.45
C LYS A 129 3.05 -17.87 -2.25
N ALA A 130 3.32 -16.73 -2.88
CA ALA A 130 2.49 -15.54 -2.73
C ALA A 130 2.59 -14.62 -3.95
N MET A 131 1.69 -13.65 -3.99
CA MET A 131 1.73 -12.50 -4.90
C MET A 131 1.61 -11.22 -4.06
N CYS A 132 2.38 -10.20 -4.44
CA CYS A 132 2.32 -8.86 -3.87
C CYS A 132 2.08 -7.85 -5.01
N ILE A 133 0.82 -7.53 -5.26
CA ILE A 133 0.38 -6.77 -6.43
C ILE A 133 -0.35 -5.50 -5.97
N PRO A 134 0.29 -4.33 -5.94
CA PRO A 134 -0.37 -3.07 -5.64
C PRO A 134 -1.27 -2.61 -6.80
N ASN A 135 -2.40 -2.03 -6.45
CA ASN A 135 -3.28 -1.35 -7.40
C ASN A 135 -2.72 0.05 -7.72
N LEU A 136 -1.69 0.11 -8.56
CA LEU A 136 -0.99 1.36 -8.85
C LEU A 136 -1.93 2.37 -9.50
N MET A 137 -1.93 3.62 -8.98
CA MET A 137 -2.85 4.68 -9.39
C MET A 137 -4.35 4.31 -9.29
N GLY A 138 -4.70 3.34 -8.46
CA GLY A 138 -6.07 2.84 -8.34
C GLY A 138 -6.52 1.89 -9.45
N ASN A 139 -5.62 1.53 -10.37
CA ASN A 139 -5.92 0.56 -11.43
C ASN A 139 -5.85 -0.87 -10.87
N MET A 140 -6.90 -1.63 -11.10
CA MET A 140 -6.97 -3.03 -10.67
C MET A 140 -6.68 -3.96 -11.85
N PRO A 141 -5.81 -4.95 -11.71
CA PRO A 141 -5.70 -6.03 -12.70
C PRO A 141 -6.98 -6.89 -12.68
N ASN A 142 -7.33 -7.45 -13.83
CA ASN A 142 -8.50 -8.31 -13.98
C ASN A 142 -8.27 -9.70 -13.38
#